data_9c805985363f873b644c96b7a013bddd
#
_entry.id   9c805985363f873b644c96b7a013bddd
#
_cell.length_a   1.000
_cell.length_b   1.000
_cell.length_c   1.000
_cell.angle_alpha   90.00
_cell.angle_beta   90.00
_cell.angle_gamma   90.00
#
_symmetry.space_group_name_H-M   'P 1'
#
loop_
_entity.id
_entity.type
_entity.pdbx_description
1 polymer ?
#
loop_
_entity_poly.entity_id
_entity_poly.type
_entity_poly.pdbx_seq_one_letter_code
_entity_poly.pdbx_strand_id
1 'polypeptide(L)'
;MDIPKYNGTMHPEEWIRQIKASYYYNNVISDGVHAYLCKQLIHPAIKIPSIDNISTTNALLNALKAHVSFTIFKESCKRKLLTLKYIPEKNGGNTATFLANFQSLCYNAEINDIEEIKNIFQKSIIYDEFFNDEFLKKSKEINSMEELLKLFGDITEDEAILIKNDSCIAIKHAATGKYLNSASNLNYKTGTSQQAVFAGKTSLEQNALWIVKSSNQSNFVLYDGGIYLNHKLTDKSLICCSPYKSPLSNHTEVSCHPEYNRGNYNYTWKLKGYNSTNNCIYVKSQDRIILQISGNKILRSHELEFNLNDKSFQEVVCHDERIGGNDEWIIELIH
;
A
#
# COMPACT_ATOMS: atom_id res chain seq x y z
N MET A 1 -0.88 41.86 -16.14
CA MET A 1 -1.38 40.48 -16.10
C MET A 1 -2.15 40.25 -17.41
N ASP A 2 -1.71 39.30 -18.23
CA ASP A 2 -2.47 38.98 -19.47
C ASP A 2 -3.77 38.27 -19.10
N ILE A 3 -4.87 38.91 -19.43
CA ILE A 3 -6.22 38.39 -19.13
C ILE A 3 -6.56 37.34 -20.21
N PRO A 4 -6.85 36.10 -19.84
CA PRO A 4 -7.08 35.04 -20.82
C PRO A 4 -8.37 35.23 -21.59
N LYS A 5 -8.31 35.15 -22.94
CA LYS A 5 -9.51 35.10 -23.78
C LYS A 5 -10.16 33.73 -23.73
N TYR A 6 -11.49 33.71 -23.64
CA TYR A 6 -12.23 32.44 -23.74
C TYR A 6 -12.22 31.92 -25.17
N ASN A 7 -11.62 30.76 -25.34
CA ASN A 7 -11.51 30.12 -26.67
C ASN A 7 -12.10 28.69 -26.69
N GLY A 8 -12.82 28.30 -25.63
CA GLY A 8 -13.42 26.96 -25.51
C GLY A 8 -12.50 25.86 -25.03
N THR A 9 -11.27 26.19 -24.56
CA THR A 9 -10.28 25.18 -24.07
C THR A 9 -10.21 25.09 -22.54
N MET A 10 -11.09 25.80 -21.84
CA MET A 10 -11.23 25.74 -20.38
C MET A 10 -12.70 25.80 -19.96
N HIS A 11 -12.97 25.41 -18.73
CA HIS A 11 -14.33 25.49 -18.18
C HIS A 11 -14.81 26.94 -18.08
N PRO A 12 -16.03 27.26 -18.60
CA PRO A 12 -16.51 28.64 -18.62
C PRO A 12 -16.60 29.30 -17.25
N GLU A 13 -16.97 28.54 -16.22
CA GLU A 13 -17.07 29.04 -14.86
C GLU A 13 -15.69 29.41 -14.29
N GLU A 14 -14.68 28.58 -14.51
CA GLU A 14 -13.31 28.87 -14.12
C GLU A 14 -12.79 30.12 -14.81
N TRP A 15 -13.03 30.24 -16.11
CA TRP A 15 -12.66 31.42 -16.88
C TRP A 15 -13.31 32.70 -16.32
N ILE A 16 -14.65 32.71 -16.09
CA ILE A 16 -15.34 33.86 -15.50
C ILE A 16 -14.79 34.20 -14.13
N ARG A 17 -14.47 33.20 -13.30
CA ARG A 17 -13.85 33.40 -11.97
C ARG A 17 -12.48 34.07 -12.08
N GLN A 18 -11.62 33.63 -13.03
CA GLN A 18 -10.32 34.26 -13.28
C GLN A 18 -10.46 35.72 -13.71
N ILE A 19 -11.45 36.05 -14.59
CA ILE A 19 -11.74 37.42 -14.97
C ILE A 19 -12.18 38.25 -13.76
N LYS A 20 -13.12 37.75 -12.97
CA LYS A 20 -13.56 38.43 -11.73
C LYS A 20 -12.39 38.71 -10.80
N ALA A 21 -11.51 37.72 -10.55
CA ALA A 21 -10.33 37.89 -9.70
C ALA A 21 -9.35 38.94 -10.24
N SER A 22 -9.13 38.99 -11.56
CA SER A 22 -8.21 39.96 -12.18
C SER A 22 -8.70 41.43 -12.06
N TYR A 23 -9.99 41.65 -11.98
CA TYR A 23 -10.58 42.98 -11.84
C TYR A 23 -10.93 43.36 -10.40
N TYR A 24 -10.92 42.43 -9.44
CA TYR A 24 -11.25 42.68 -8.03
C TYR A 24 -10.27 43.65 -7.33
N TYR A 25 -9.05 43.75 -7.82
CA TYR A 25 -8.03 44.66 -7.27
C TYR A 25 -8.33 46.16 -7.55
N ASN A 26 -9.32 46.51 -8.39
CA ASN A 26 -9.53 47.89 -8.88
C ASN A 26 -10.90 48.52 -8.52
N ASN A 27 -11.60 48.07 -7.48
CA ASN A 27 -12.89 48.53 -6.96
C ASN A 27 -14.06 47.56 -7.19
N VAL A 28 -15.10 47.72 -6.35
CA VAL A 28 -16.36 46.97 -6.43
C VAL A 28 -17.02 47.15 -7.79
N ILE A 29 -16.83 46.21 -8.67
CA ILE A 29 -17.43 46.20 -10.01
C ILE A 29 -18.75 45.42 -9.94
N SER A 30 -19.85 45.97 -10.48
CA SER A 30 -21.14 45.27 -10.52
C SER A 30 -21.08 44.05 -11.43
N ASP A 31 -21.97 43.07 -11.20
CA ASP A 31 -22.03 41.84 -12.02
C ASP A 31 -22.31 42.14 -13.52
N GLY A 32 -23.08 43.19 -13.83
CA GLY A 32 -23.29 43.64 -15.19
C GLY A 32 -22.01 44.13 -15.87
N VAL A 33 -21.16 44.85 -15.17
CA VAL A 33 -19.86 45.29 -15.71
C VAL A 33 -18.93 44.08 -15.90
N HIS A 34 -18.90 43.12 -14.98
CA HIS A 34 -18.17 41.88 -15.19
C HIS A 34 -18.65 41.11 -16.41
N ALA A 35 -19.99 41.00 -16.60
CA ALA A 35 -20.55 40.36 -17.77
C ALA A 35 -20.14 41.06 -19.07
N TYR A 36 -20.15 42.40 -19.08
CA TYR A 36 -19.68 43.17 -20.21
C TYR A 36 -18.21 42.94 -20.54
N LEU A 37 -17.32 42.98 -19.54
CA LEU A 37 -15.88 42.70 -19.71
C LEU A 37 -15.63 41.29 -20.22
N CYS A 38 -16.33 40.29 -19.68
CA CYS A 38 -16.24 38.91 -20.15
C CYS A 38 -16.62 38.83 -21.63
N LYS A 39 -17.72 39.48 -22.07
CA LYS A 39 -18.14 39.47 -23.49
C LYS A 39 -17.02 39.95 -24.43
N GLN A 40 -16.28 40.98 -24.04
CA GLN A 40 -15.18 41.53 -24.86
C GLN A 40 -13.97 40.59 -24.97
N LEU A 41 -13.86 39.62 -24.04
CA LEU A 41 -12.77 38.68 -23.97
C LEU A 41 -13.09 37.29 -24.53
N ILE A 42 -14.27 37.13 -25.16
CA ILE A 42 -14.64 35.94 -25.90
C ILE A 42 -13.96 35.96 -27.28
N HIS A 43 -13.37 34.83 -27.66
CA HIS A 43 -12.76 34.71 -28.98
C HIS A 43 -13.79 34.86 -30.08
N PRO A 44 -13.52 35.64 -31.16
CA PRO A 44 -14.52 35.95 -32.20
C PRO A 44 -15.12 34.74 -32.93
N ALA A 45 -14.44 33.58 -32.90
CA ALA A 45 -14.93 32.34 -33.45
C ALA A 45 -16.09 31.73 -32.63
N ILE A 46 -16.23 32.12 -31.34
CA ILE A 46 -17.32 31.65 -30.46
C ILE A 46 -18.49 32.63 -30.57
N LYS A 47 -19.48 32.24 -31.35
CA LYS A 47 -20.66 33.07 -31.60
C LYS A 47 -21.82 32.66 -30.69
N ILE A 48 -22.11 33.49 -29.69
CA ILE A 48 -23.23 33.29 -28.79
C ILE A 48 -24.44 34.05 -29.34
N PRO A 49 -25.61 33.39 -29.60
CA PRO A 49 -26.81 34.06 -30.02
C PRO A 49 -27.24 35.11 -28.99
N SER A 50 -27.66 36.30 -29.48
CA SER A 50 -28.18 37.39 -28.65
C SER A 50 -27.25 37.79 -27.47
N ILE A 51 -25.93 37.73 -27.68
CA ILE A 51 -24.94 38.05 -26.64
C ILE A 51 -25.12 39.44 -26.04
N ASP A 52 -25.60 40.40 -26.85
CA ASP A 52 -25.81 41.76 -26.40
C ASP A 52 -26.91 41.89 -25.34
N ASN A 53 -27.88 40.98 -25.33
CA ASN A 53 -28.97 40.96 -24.35
C ASN A 53 -28.55 40.32 -23.00
N ILE A 54 -27.35 39.76 -22.91
CA ILE A 54 -26.84 39.13 -21.70
C ILE A 54 -26.29 40.22 -20.75
N SER A 55 -26.93 40.39 -19.59
CA SER A 55 -26.58 41.43 -18.60
C SER A 55 -25.92 40.92 -17.32
N THR A 56 -25.85 39.60 -17.13
CA THR A 56 -25.27 38.99 -15.92
C THR A 56 -24.23 37.93 -16.25
N THR A 57 -23.26 37.73 -15.34
CA THR A 57 -22.22 36.66 -15.50
C THR A 57 -22.85 35.27 -15.50
N ASN A 58 -23.95 35.06 -14.76
CA ASN A 58 -24.62 33.76 -14.73
C ASN A 58 -25.34 33.45 -16.05
N ALA A 59 -25.99 34.44 -16.66
CA ALA A 59 -26.58 34.27 -17.99
C ALA A 59 -25.52 34.00 -19.06
N LEU A 60 -24.35 34.67 -18.96
CA LEU A 60 -23.21 34.40 -19.83
C LEU A 60 -22.65 33.00 -19.64
N LEU A 61 -22.48 32.54 -18.40
CA LEU A 61 -22.05 31.19 -18.07
C LEU A 61 -22.94 30.13 -18.72
N ASN A 62 -24.27 30.29 -18.58
CA ASN A 62 -25.23 29.37 -19.18
C ASN A 62 -25.15 29.36 -20.72
N ALA A 63 -25.00 30.53 -21.34
CA ALA A 63 -24.82 30.64 -22.78
C ALA A 63 -23.52 29.98 -23.28
N LEU A 64 -22.42 30.15 -22.56
CA LEU A 64 -21.15 29.48 -22.86
C LEU A 64 -21.23 27.98 -22.68
N LYS A 65 -21.92 27.50 -21.63
CA LYS A 65 -22.15 26.07 -21.39
C LYS A 65 -23.04 25.42 -22.47
N ALA A 66 -23.97 26.18 -23.03
CA ALA A 66 -24.80 25.71 -24.13
C ALA A 66 -24.08 25.71 -25.50
N HIS A 67 -22.93 26.37 -25.61
CA HIS A 67 -22.19 26.45 -26.87
C HIS A 67 -21.44 25.14 -27.17
N VAL A 68 -21.41 24.75 -28.45
CA VAL A 68 -20.78 23.49 -28.91
C VAL A 68 -19.31 23.33 -28.50
N SER A 69 -18.55 24.43 -28.38
CA SER A 69 -17.16 24.39 -27.95
C SER A 69 -17.02 23.84 -26.55
N PHE A 70 -17.92 24.14 -25.62
CA PHE A 70 -17.89 23.58 -24.27
C PHE A 70 -18.28 22.10 -24.27
N THR A 71 -19.26 21.70 -25.09
CA THR A 71 -19.58 20.26 -25.24
C THR A 71 -18.37 19.47 -25.71
N ILE A 72 -17.64 19.97 -26.72
CA ILE A 72 -16.41 19.34 -27.22
C ILE A 72 -15.32 19.26 -26.12
N PHE A 73 -15.13 20.36 -25.38
CA PHE A 73 -14.17 20.42 -24.27
C PHE A 73 -14.52 19.41 -23.18
N LYS A 74 -15.78 19.38 -22.74
CA LYS A 74 -16.29 18.47 -21.73
C LYS A 74 -16.08 17.00 -22.12
N GLU A 75 -16.48 16.64 -23.34
CA GLU A 75 -16.27 15.29 -23.86
C GLU A 75 -14.77 14.93 -24.01
N SER A 76 -13.92 15.90 -24.33
CA SER A 76 -12.48 15.70 -24.34
C SER A 76 -11.94 15.40 -22.94
N CYS A 77 -12.37 16.14 -21.92
CA CYS A 77 -12.02 15.90 -20.52
C CYS A 77 -12.50 14.52 -20.03
N LYS A 78 -13.72 14.12 -20.42
CA LYS A 78 -14.27 12.80 -20.11
C LYS A 78 -13.42 11.68 -20.72
N ARG A 79 -13.02 11.80 -21.98
CA ARG A 79 -12.12 10.81 -22.61
C ARG A 79 -10.76 10.73 -21.90
N LYS A 80 -10.16 11.88 -21.54
CA LYS A 80 -8.89 11.91 -20.79
C LYS A 80 -9.05 11.23 -19.43
N LEU A 81 -10.15 11.48 -18.73
CA LEU A 81 -10.45 10.87 -17.43
C LEU A 81 -10.55 9.34 -17.54
N LEU A 82 -11.25 8.82 -18.55
CA LEU A 82 -11.40 7.39 -18.78
C LEU A 82 -10.08 6.67 -19.16
N THR A 83 -9.10 7.42 -19.69
CA THR A 83 -7.77 6.89 -20.04
C THR A 83 -6.72 7.17 -18.98
N LEU A 84 -7.04 7.95 -17.96
CA LEU A 84 -6.13 8.28 -16.88
C LEU A 84 -5.80 7.01 -16.09
N LYS A 85 -4.51 6.80 -15.80
CA LYS A 85 -4.01 5.65 -15.02
C LYS A 85 -3.09 6.10 -13.92
N TYR A 86 -3.28 5.52 -12.75
CA TYR A 86 -2.36 5.70 -11.62
C TYR A 86 -1.09 4.91 -11.85
N ILE A 87 0.04 5.56 -11.66
CA ILE A 87 1.36 4.95 -11.64
C ILE A 87 1.92 5.15 -10.22
N PRO A 88 2.21 4.09 -9.46
CA PRO A 88 2.81 4.21 -8.14
C PRO A 88 4.16 4.95 -8.16
N GLU A 89 4.50 5.65 -7.09
CA GLU A 89 5.75 6.42 -6.99
C GLU A 89 6.99 5.55 -7.14
N LYS A 90 6.98 4.32 -6.64
CA LYS A 90 8.04 3.33 -6.86
C LYS A 90 8.29 2.98 -8.33
N ASN A 91 7.31 3.24 -9.20
CA ASN A 91 7.39 3.03 -10.65
C ASN A 91 7.57 4.35 -11.41
N GLY A 92 7.98 5.42 -10.72
CA GLY A 92 8.22 6.74 -11.30
C GLY A 92 6.99 7.61 -11.47
N GLY A 93 5.85 7.23 -10.91
CA GLY A 93 4.64 8.05 -10.88
C GLY A 93 4.71 9.19 -9.86
N ASN A 94 3.65 10.00 -9.82
CA ASN A 94 3.45 11.06 -8.83
C ASN A 94 1.98 11.08 -8.39
N THR A 95 1.75 10.67 -7.16
CA THR A 95 0.43 10.52 -6.56
C THR A 95 -0.32 11.85 -6.52
N ALA A 96 0.32 12.93 -6.08
CA ALA A 96 -0.31 14.24 -5.99
C ALA A 96 -0.75 14.77 -7.37
N THR A 97 0.09 14.58 -8.39
CA THR A 97 -0.24 14.96 -9.77
C THR A 97 -1.39 14.14 -10.34
N PHE A 98 -1.42 12.83 -10.06
CA PHE A 98 -2.53 11.96 -10.47
C PHE A 98 -3.85 12.43 -9.86
N LEU A 99 -3.90 12.66 -8.54
CA LEU A 99 -5.10 13.10 -7.84
C LEU A 99 -5.58 14.47 -8.31
N ALA A 100 -4.67 15.43 -8.48
CA ALA A 100 -4.99 16.75 -8.99
C ALA A 100 -5.58 16.69 -10.41
N ASN A 101 -4.99 15.86 -11.29
CA ASN A 101 -5.50 15.65 -12.65
C ASN A 101 -6.88 14.97 -12.64
N PHE A 102 -7.08 13.96 -11.78
CA PHE A 102 -8.36 13.28 -11.65
C PHE A 102 -9.47 14.25 -11.24
N GLN A 103 -9.24 15.02 -10.17
CA GLN A 103 -10.20 16.06 -9.69
C GLN A 103 -10.50 17.09 -10.77
N SER A 104 -9.46 17.62 -11.42
CA SER A 104 -9.60 18.62 -12.47
C SER A 104 -10.40 18.08 -13.66
N LEU A 105 -10.18 16.85 -14.07
CA LEU A 105 -10.90 16.22 -15.17
C LEU A 105 -12.37 15.94 -14.81
N CYS A 106 -12.67 15.50 -13.56
CA CYS A 106 -14.04 15.34 -13.07
C CYS A 106 -14.80 16.68 -13.12
N TYR A 107 -14.19 17.74 -12.57
CA TYR A 107 -14.76 19.09 -12.61
C TYR A 107 -15.01 19.57 -14.05
N ASN A 108 -14.02 19.46 -14.93
CA ASN A 108 -14.08 19.90 -16.31
C ASN A 108 -15.07 19.09 -17.18
N ALA A 109 -15.29 17.83 -16.83
CA ALA A 109 -16.27 16.95 -17.46
C ALA A 109 -17.67 17.08 -16.85
N GLU A 110 -17.85 17.90 -15.81
CA GLU A 110 -19.09 18.04 -15.03
C GLU A 110 -19.62 16.68 -14.51
N ILE A 111 -18.75 15.78 -14.11
CA ILE A 111 -19.13 14.50 -13.47
C ILE A 111 -19.23 14.76 -11.96
N ASN A 112 -20.47 14.76 -11.45
CA ASN A 112 -20.77 15.09 -10.05
C ASN A 112 -21.38 13.91 -9.30
N ASP A 113 -21.81 12.85 -9.99
CA ASP A 113 -22.33 11.65 -9.35
C ASP A 113 -21.18 10.86 -8.71
N ILE A 114 -21.25 10.70 -7.39
CA ILE A 114 -20.18 10.05 -6.62
C ILE A 114 -20.01 8.57 -7.01
N GLU A 115 -21.07 7.88 -7.37
CA GLU A 115 -20.97 6.49 -7.80
C GLU A 115 -20.28 6.36 -9.18
N GLU A 116 -20.58 7.29 -10.11
CA GLU A 116 -19.84 7.36 -11.37
C GLU A 116 -18.37 7.66 -11.14
N ILE A 117 -18.05 8.61 -10.24
CA ILE A 117 -16.69 8.99 -9.87
C ILE A 117 -15.93 7.79 -9.27
N LYS A 118 -16.52 7.06 -8.31
CA LYS A 118 -15.91 5.86 -7.70
C LYS A 118 -15.58 4.80 -8.76
N ASN A 119 -16.51 4.54 -9.68
CA ASN A 119 -16.32 3.56 -10.75
C ASN A 119 -15.18 3.94 -11.70
N ILE A 120 -15.07 5.21 -12.06
CA ILE A 120 -13.99 5.70 -12.91
C ILE A 120 -12.66 5.65 -12.15
N PHE A 121 -12.66 6.06 -10.88
CA PHE A 121 -11.50 6.06 -10.03
C PHE A 121 -10.93 4.66 -9.88
N GLN A 122 -11.75 3.67 -9.53
CA GLN A 122 -11.34 2.27 -9.43
C GLN A 122 -10.72 1.75 -10.74
N LYS A 123 -11.32 2.10 -11.90
CA LYS A 123 -10.78 1.71 -13.21
C LYS A 123 -9.46 2.40 -13.56
N SER A 124 -9.15 3.53 -12.93
CA SER A 124 -7.88 4.24 -13.13
C SER A 124 -6.72 3.60 -12.36
N ILE A 125 -7.01 2.77 -11.34
CA ILE A 125 -6.02 2.07 -10.54
C ILE A 125 -5.96 0.63 -11.05
N ILE A 126 -4.87 0.31 -11.77
CA ILE A 126 -4.74 -0.99 -12.45
C ILE A 126 -3.96 -1.98 -11.57
N TYR A 127 -4.50 -3.20 -11.42
CA TYR A 127 -3.82 -4.44 -11.05
C TYR A 127 -3.16 -4.53 -9.66
N ASP A 128 -3.67 -3.84 -8.67
CA ASP A 128 -3.32 -4.13 -7.28
C ASP A 128 -4.48 -4.86 -6.60
N GLU A 129 -4.28 -6.16 -6.33
CA GLU A 129 -5.28 -7.02 -5.69
C GLU A 129 -5.68 -6.47 -4.31
N PHE A 130 -4.69 -6.06 -3.51
CA PHE A 130 -4.91 -5.45 -2.20
C PHE A 130 -5.73 -4.18 -2.30
N PHE A 131 -5.34 -3.27 -3.21
CA PHE A 131 -6.04 -1.99 -3.39
C PHE A 131 -7.50 -2.22 -3.76
N ASN A 132 -7.77 -3.11 -4.72
CA ASN A 132 -9.13 -3.40 -5.15
C ASN A 132 -9.98 -3.99 -4.02
N ASP A 133 -9.44 -4.93 -3.25
CA ASP A 133 -10.15 -5.54 -2.12
C ASP A 133 -10.50 -4.52 -1.03
N GLU A 134 -9.54 -3.69 -0.62
CA GLU A 134 -9.76 -2.67 0.40
C GLU A 134 -10.65 -1.53 -0.11
N PHE A 135 -10.50 -1.13 -1.36
CA PHE A 135 -11.35 -0.11 -1.98
C PHE A 135 -12.82 -0.58 -2.04
N LEU A 136 -13.08 -1.80 -2.51
CA LEU A 136 -14.44 -2.35 -2.58
C LEU A 136 -15.10 -2.47 -1.20
N LYS A 137 -14.33 -2.79 -0.16
CA LYS A 137 -14.83 -2.86 1.22
C LYS A 137 -15.20 -1.49 1.77
N LYS A 138 -14.29 -0.51 1.64
CA LYS A 138 -14.35 0.78 2.33
C LYS A 138 -15.09 1.85 1.51
N SER A 139 -15.20 1.74 0.19
CA SER A 139 -15.84 2.76 -0.67
C SER A 139 -17.36 2.83 -0.55
N LYS A 140 -18.00 1.84 0.07
CA LYS A 140 -19.48 1.79 0.19
C LYS A 140 -20.05 2.96 0.97
N GLU A 141 -19.31 3.49 1.92
CA GLU A 141 -19.73 4.59 2.81
C GLU A 141 -19.26 5.97 2.31
N ILE A 142 -18.49 6.01 1.23
CA ILE A 142 -17.95 7.25 0.67
C ILE A 142 -19.05 8.02 -0.06
N ASN A 143 -19.22 9.31 0.28
CA ASN A 143 -20.24 10.17 -0.28
C ASN A 143 -19.68 11.47 -0.90
N SER A 144 -18.37 11.67 -0.86
CA SER A 144 -17.72 12.87 -1.39
C SER A 144 -16.39 12.57 -2.09
N MET A 145 -15.96 13.47 -2.95
CA MET A 145 -14.63 13.42 -3.59
C MET A 145 -13.51 13.45 -2.53
N GLU A 146 -13.67 14.27 -1.51
CA GLU A 146 -12.69 14.43 -0.43
C GLU A 146 -12.46 13.12 0.35
N GLU A 147 -13.55 12.44 0.72
CA GLU A 147 -13.50 11.12 1.35
C GLU A 147 -12.86 10.07 0.42
N LEU A 148 -13.17 10.12 -0.88
CA LEU A 148 -12.59 9.23 -1.89
C LEU A 148 -11.06 9.38 -1.96
N LEU A 149 -10.57 10.61 -2.01
CA LEU A 149 -9.13 10.88 -2.06
C LEU A 149 -8.42 10.50 -0.76
N LYS A 150 -9.08 10.73 0.39
CA LYS A 150 -8.56 10.28 1.68
C LYS A 150 -8.48 8.76 1.73
N LEU A 151 -9.54 8.05 1.34
CA LEU A 151 -9.53 6.59 1.26
C LEU A 151 -8.38 6.07 0.39
N PHE A 152 -8.12 6.72 -0.74
CA PHE A 152 -6.98 6.37 -1.59
C PHE A 152 -5.65 6.52 -0.85
N GLY A 153 -5.45 7.64 -0.14
CA GLY A 153 -4.26 7.85 0.69
C GLY A 153 -4.08 6.75 1.74
N ASP A 154 -5.13 6.48 2.50
CA ASP A 154 -5.13 5.46 3.56
C ASP A 154 -4.76 4.06 3.00
N ILE A 155 -5.31 3.68 1.83
CA ILE A 155 -5.00 2.37 1.21
C ILE A 155 -3.55 2.33 0.69
N THR A 156 -3.05 3.41 0.10
CA THR A 156 -1.66 3.46 -0.40
C THR A 156 -0.63 3.44 0.72
N GLU A 157 -0.92 4.07 1.86
CA GLU A 157 -0.11 3.97 3.08
C GLU A 157 -0.11 2.55 3.62
N ASP A 158 -1.27 1.92 3.72
CA ASP A 158 -1.42 0.51 4.12
C ASP A 158 -0.62 -0.42 3.19
N GLU A 159 -0.67 -0.21 1.86
CA GLU A 159 0.09 -1.01 0.89
C GLU A 159 1.61 -0.92 1.09
N ALA A 160 2.12 0.25 1.50
CA ALA A 160 3.55 0.48 1.67
C ALA A 160 4.18 -0.39 2.77
N ILE A 161 3.37 -0.82 3.76
CA ILE A 161 3.82 -1.64 4.88
C ILE A 161 3.46 -3.13 4.73
N LEU A 162 2.85 -3.55 3.63
CA LEU A 162 2.54 -4.96 3.37
C LEU A 162 3.81 -5.78 3.17
N ILE A 163 3.81 -6.97 3.74
CA ILE A 163 4.84 -7.96 3.46
C ILE A 163 4.51 -8.65 2.13
N LYS A 164 5.38 -8.44 1.14
CA LYS A 164 5.24 -9.01 -0.21
C LYS A 164 6.13 -10.24 -0.39
N ASN A 165 5.81 -11.04 -1.40
CA ASN A 165 6.69 -12.14 -1.81
C ASN A 165 8.09 -11.58 -2.15
N ASP A 166 9.14 -12.31 -1.78
CA ASP A 166 10.55 -11.94 -1.89
C ASP A 166 10.97 -10.69 -1.08
N SER A 167 10.11 -10.19 -0.17
CA SER A 167 10.51 -9.12 0.76
C SER A 167 11.62 -9.57 1.70
N CYS A 168 12.52 -8.63 1.99
CA CYS A 168 13.47 -8.75 3.09
C CYS A 168 12.79 -8.38 4.40
N ILE A 169 12.80 -9.27 5.37
CA ILE A 169 12.15 -9.07 6.68
C ILE A 169 13.10 -9.36 7.82
N ALA A 170 12.79 -8.84 8.99
CA ALA A 170 13.31 -9.29 10.26
C ALA A 170 12.17 -9.78 11.15
N ILE A 171 12.46 -10.74 12.02
CA ILE A 171 11.48 -11.36 12.92
C ILE A 171 11.99 -11.16 14.35
N LYS A 172 11.27 -10.34 15.13
CA LYS A 172 11.66 -9.93 16.47
C LYS A 172 10.80 -10.61 17.51
N HIS A 173 11.41 -11.25 18.49
CA HIS A 173 10.71 -11.89 19.59
C HIS A 173 10.04 -10.81 20.47
N ALA A 174 8.72 -10.87 20.64
CA ALA A 174 7.97 -9.78 21.27
C ALA A 174 8.34 -9.60 22.75
N ALA A 175 8.62 -10.69 23.49
CA ALA A 175 8.92 -10.64 24.92
C ALA A 175 10.32 -10.13 25.23
N THR A 176 11.35 -10.49 24.42
CA THR A 176 12.75 -10.14 24.72
C THR A 176 13.32 -9.05 23.83
N GLY A 177 12.64 -8.70 22.74
CA GLY A 177 13.13 -7.75 21.73
C GLY A 177 14.30 -8.27 20.89
N LYS A 178 14.72 -9.54 21.08
CA LYS A 178 15.80 -10.17 20.30
C LYS A 178 15.30 -10.64 18.95
N TYR A 179 16.13 -10.53 17.91
CA TYR A 179 15.80 -10.97 16.57
C TYR A 179 16.10 -12.45 16.34
N LEU A 180 15.28 -13.09 15.50
CA LEU A 180 15.54 -14.42 14.97
C LEU A 180 16.78 -14.37 14.07
N ASN A 181 17.83 -15.09 14.44
CA ASN A 181 19.15 -15.06 13.83
C ASN A 181 19.60 -16.44 13.36
N SER A 182 20.47 -16.45 12.37
CA SER A 182 21.26 -17.61 11.98
C SER A 182 22.62 -17.15 11.43
N ALA A 183 23.67 -17.98 11.53
CA ALA A 183 24.98 -17.59 11.04
C ALA A 183 25.71 -18.78 10.41
N SER A 184 26.40 -18.55 9.29
CA SER A 184 27.04 -19.59 8.46
C SER A 184 28.09 -20.42 9.20
N ASN A 185 28.75 -19.83 10.19
CA ASN A 185 29.83 -20.44 10.97
C ASN A 185 29.37 -21.10 12.27
N LEU A 186 28.06 -21.14 12.52
CA LEU A 186 27.47 -21.70 13.72
C LEU A 186 26.58 -22.90 13.36
N ASN A 187 27.09 -24.12 13.58
CA ASN A 187 26.29 -25.33 13.38
C ASN A 187 26.09 -26.03 14.73
N TYR A 188 24.93 -26.64 14.90
CA TYR A 188 24.70 -27.51 16.07
C TYR A 188 25.73 -28.64 16.13
N LYS A 189 26.16 -29.00 17.33
CA LYS A 189 27.06 -30.15 17.57
C LYS A 189 26.29 -31.46 17.70
N THR A 190 24.99 -31.37 17.91
CA THR A 190 24.04 -32.49 18.08
C THR A 190 22.89 -32.33 17.10
N GLY A 191 21.91 -33.23 17.14
CA GLY A 191 20.74 -33.14 16.30
C GLY A 191 21.06 -33.27 14.81
N THR A 192 20.61 -32.31 13.99
CA THR A 192 20.86 -32.31 12.54
C THR A 192 22.29 -31.91 12.16
N SER A 193 23.06 -31.35 13.06
CA SER A 193 24.38 -30.73 12.80
C SER A 193 24.32 -29.61 11.72
N GLN A 194 23.17 -29.04 11.49
CA GLN A 194 22.97 -27.97 10.53
C GLN A 194 23.15 -26.59 11.17
N GLN A 195 23.02 -25.53 10.35
CA GLN A 195 23.24 -24.16 10.78
C GLN A 195 22.23 -23.76 11.85
N ALA A 196 22.77 -23.35 13.02
CA ALA A 196 21.98 -23.05 14.21
C ALA A 196 21.09 -21.81 14.02
N VAL A 197 19.90 -21.88 14.63
CA VAL A 197 18.94 -20.77 14.73
C VAL A 197 18.81 -20.38 16.21
N PHE A 198 18.82 -19.08 16.49
CA PHE A 198 18.81 -18.56 17.85
C PHE A 198 18.19 -17.17 17.91
N ALA A 199 17.76 -16.72 19.07
CA ALA A 199 17.43 -15.33 19.30
C ALA A 199 18.72 -14.56 19.63
N GLY A 200 19.06 -13.63 18.76
CA GLY A 200 20.32 -12.88 18.79
C GLY A 200 20.26 -11.62 19.63
N LYS A 201 20.71 -10.49 19.09
CA LYS A 201 20.69 -9.21 19.77
C LYS A 201 19.34 -8.50 19.61
N THR A 202 19.14 -7.46 20.41
CA THR A 202 18.01 -6.52 20.30
C THR A 202 18.23 -5.47 19.22
N SER A 203 19.46 -5.32 18.72
CA SER A 203 19.78 -4.51 17.54
C SER A 203 19.72 -5.35 16.28
N LEU A 204 19.17 -4.81 15.21
CA LEU A 204 19.09 -5.50 13.93
C LEU A 204 20.49 -5.65 13.32
N GLU A 205 20.84 -6.89 12.97
CA GLU A 205 22.10 -7.25 12.31
C GLU A 205 21.82 -8.03 11.02
N GLN A 206 22.80 -8.13 10.12
CA GLN A 206 22.62 -8.84 8.84
C GLN A 206 22.24 -10.33 9.00
N ASN A 207 22.68 -10.96 10.08
CA ASN A 207 22.32 -12.34 10.42
C ASN A 207 20.86 -12.52 10.88
N ALA A 208 20.11 -11.43 11.07
CA ALA A 208 18.69 -11.44 11.41
C ALA A 208 17.78 -11.22 10.18
N LEU A 209 18.35 -11.13 8.98
CA LEU A 209 17.60 -10.84 7.76
C LEU A 209 17.15 -12.12 7.07
N TRP A 210 15.87 -12.14 6.73
CA TRP A 210 15.23 -13.28 6.08
C TRP A 210 14.53 -12.82 4.80
N ILE A 211 14.50 -13.69 3.79
CA ILE A 211 13.68 -13.50 2.59
C ILE A 211 12.43 -14.37 2.77
N VAL A 212 11.26 -13.75 2.73
CA VAL A 212 9.99 -14.45 2.78
C VAL A 212 9.51 -14.80 1.38
N LYS A 213 9.12 -16.04 1.15
CA LYS A 213 8.56 -16.51 -0.12
C LYS A 213 7.19 -17.13 0.12
N SER A 214 6.19 -16.72 -0.66
CA SER A 214 4.85 -17.31 -0.61
C SER A 214 4.84 -18.67 -1.30
N SER A 215 4.19 -19.66 -0.69
CA SER A 215 4.08 -21.01 -1.27
C SER A 215 3.04 -21.11 -2.39
N ASN A 216 2.11 -20.16 -2.48
CA ASN A 216 1.00 -20.13 -3.43
C ASN A 216 1.20 -19.11 -4.57
N GLN A 217 2.41 -18.61 -4.76
CA GLN A 217 2.77 -17.61 -5.78
C GLN A 217 1.97 -16.28 -5.69
N SER A 218 1.31 -16.02 -4.56
CA SER A 218 0.70 -14.70 -4.29
C SER A 218 1.78 -13.63 -4.22
N ASN A 219 1.48 -12.44 -4.71
CA ASN A 219 2.37 -11.28 -4.56
C ASN A 219 2.47 -10.81 -3.11
N PHE A 220 1.53 -11.20 -2.24
CA PHE A 220 1.45 -10.80 -0.85
C PHE A 220 1.57 -11.99 0.08
N VAL A 221 2.12 -11.76 1.27
CA VAL A 221 2.08 -12.70 2.36
C VAL A 221 0.72 -12.61 3.07
N LEU A 222 0.03 -13.72 3.15
CA LEU A 222 -1.31 -13.81 3.74
C LEU A 222 -1.26 -14.54 5.08
N TYR A 223 -2.14 -14.14 6.01
CA TYR A 223 -2.41 -14.95 7.20
C TYR A 223 -2.93 -16.33 6.78
N ASP A 224 -2.52 -17.36 7.52
CA ASP A 224 -2.79 -18.77 7.24
C ASP A 224 -2.28 -19.29 5.88
N GLY A 225 -1.68 -18.42 5.05
CA GLY A 225 -0.97 -18.81 3.84
C GLY A 225 0.35 -19.50 4.16
N GLY A 226 0.78 -20.43 3.31
CA GLY A 226 2.09 -21.06 3.43
C GLY A 226 3.21 -20.12 2.99
N ILE A 227 4.28 -20.07 3.76
CA ILE A 227 5.50 -19.31 3.43
C ILE A 227 6.76 -20.13 3.66
N TYR A 228 7.83 -19.73 3.00
CA TYR A 228 9.20 -20.16 3.24
C TYR A 228 10.01 -18.98 3.76
N LEU A 229 10.88 -19.23 4.72
CA LEU A 229 11.79 -18.23 5.29
C LEU A 229 13.23 -18.65 4.96
N ASN A 230 13.87 -17.93 4.07
CA ASN A 230 15.26 -18.16 3.69
C ASN A 230 16.17 -17.13 4.36
N HIS A 231 17.18 -17.60 5.07
CA HIS A 231 18.19 -16.72 5.69
C HIS A 231 18.95 -15.96 4.59
N LYS A 232 18.88 -14.62 4.59
CA LYS A 232 19.37 -13.78 3.50
C LYS A 232 20.84 -14.00 3.13
N LEU A 233 21.71 -14.19 4.15
CA LEU A 233 23.16 -14.34 3.92
C LEU A 233 23.59 -15.71 3.42
N THR A 234 22.82 -16.77 3.73
CA THR A 234 23.23 -18.15 3.41
C THR A 234 22.32 -18.90 2.48
N ASP A 235 21.19 -18.26 2.12
CA ASP A 235 20.11 -18.82 1.29
C ASP A 235 19.60 -20.19 1.78
N LYS A 236 19.71 -20.43 3.10
CA LYS A 236 19.23 -21.65 3.74
C LYS A 236 17.85 -21.43 4.34
N SER A 237 16.98 -22.41 4.20
CA SER A 237 15.60 -22.36 4.68
C SER A 237 15.49 -22.68 6.17
N LEU A 238 14.64 -21.93 6.87
CA LEU A 238 14.24 -22.19 8.26
C LEU A 238 13.38 -23.45 8.33
N ILE A 239 13.82 -24.44 9.08
CA ILE A 239 13.21 -25.75 9.14
C ILE A 239 12.94 -26.19 10.59
N CYS A 240 11.80 -26.79 10.84
CA CYS A 240 11.48 -27.52 12.05
C CYS A 240 11.87 -29.00 11.88
N CYS A 241 12.88 -29.45 12.60
CA CYS A 241 13.61 -30.69 12.33
C CYS A 241 13.13 -31.86 13.20
N SER A 242 11.86 -32.23 13.15
CA SER A 242 11.38 -33.43 13.82
C SER A 242 12.01 -34.70 13.17
N PRO A 243 12.53 -35.67 13.93
CA PRO A 243 12.37 -35.88 15.38
C PRO A 243 13.49 -35.31 16.25
N TYR A 244 14.43 -34.55 15.69
CA TYR A 244 15.60 -34.06 16.45
C TYR A 244 15.20 -33.09 17.57
N LYS A 245 15.96 -33.17 18.66
CA LYS A 245 15.74 -32.37 19.87
C LYS A 245 16.71 -31.20 19.94
N SER A 246 16.23 -30.10 20.48
CA SER A 246 17.03 -28.91 20.75
C SER A 246 18.09 -29.21 21.86
N PRO A 247 19.16 -28.41 21.89
CA PRO A 247 20.28 -28.68 22.85
C PRO A 247 19.90 -28.65 24.31
N LEU A 248 18.88 -27.89 24.72
CA LEU A 248 18.55 -27.69 26.14
C LEU A 248 17.16 -28.16 26.53
N SER A 249 16.13 -27.63 25.88
CA SER A 249 14.74 -27.80 26.33
C SER A 249 14.10 -29.12 25.93
N ASN A 250 14.75 -29.95 25.14
CA ASN A 250 14.21 -31.18 24.55
C ASN A 250 12.99 -30.95 23.63
N HIS A 251 12.67 -29.70 23.30
CA HIS A 251 11.70 -29.38 22.24
C HIS A 251 12.25 -29.75 20.85
N THR A 252 11.51 -29.52 19.80
CA THR A 252 11.98 -29.84 18.44
C THR A 252 13.01 -28.81 17.99
N GLU A 253 14.15 -29.29 17.46
CA GLU A 253 15.18 -28.45 16.88
C GLU A 253 14.67 -27.61 15.72
N VAL A 254 15.14 -26.37 15.65
CA VAL A 254 14.97 -25.47 14.51
C VAL A 254 16.34 -25.13 13.97
N SER A 255 16.57 -25.36 12.69
CA SER A 255 17.86 -25.09 12.04
C SER A 255 17.68 -24.63 10.60
N CYS A 256 18.72 -24.07 9.98
CA CYS A 256 18.72 -23.67 8.59
C CYS A 256 19.38 -24.71 7.70
N HIS A 257 18.66 -25.16 6.68
CA HIS A 257 19.14 -26.17 5.72
C HIS A 257 19.23 -25.61 4.31
N PRO A 258 20.24 -26.02 3.52
CA PRO A 258 20.24 -25.74 2.09
C PRO A 258 19.10 -26.48 1.38
N GLU A 259 18.66 -25.96 0.23
CA GLU A 259 17.50 -26.49 -0.50
C GLU A 259 17.63 -28.00 -0.82
N TYR A 260 18.82 -28.43 -1.25
CA TYR A 260 19.09 -29.82 -1.59
C TYR A 260 19.12 -30.77 -0.36
N ASN A 261 19.10 -30.25 0.85
CA ASN A 261 19.16 -31.03 2.10
C ASN A 261 17.93 -30.78 3.00
N ARG A 262 16.80 -30.38 2.43
CA ARG A 262 15.56 -30.20 3.20
C ARG A 262 14.97 -31.53 3.67
N GLY A 263 15.23 -32.61 2.94
CA GLY A 263 14.73 -33.95 3.27
C GLY A 263 13.20 -33.99 3.39
N ASN A 264 12.71 -34.75 4.37
CA ASN A 264 11.26 -34.83 4.69
C ASN A 264 10.87 -33.87 5.82
N TYR A 265 11.70 -32.88 6.13
CA TYR A 265 11.41 -31.92 7.21
C TYR A 265 10.36 -30.90 6.78
N ASN A 266 9.64 -30.37 7.76
CA ASN A 266 8.68 -29.30 7.54
C ASN A 266 9.38 -27.94 7.45
N TYR A 267 9.19 -27.25 6.32
CA TYR A 267 9.75 -25.92 6.07
C TYR A 267 8.71 -24.91 5.57
N THR A 268 7.45 -25.35 5.45
CA THR A 268 6.33 -24.46 5.09
C THR A 268 5.70 -23.92 6.38
N TRP A 269 5.96 -22.67 6.66
CA TRP A 269 5.41 -21.95 7.81
C TRP A 269 4.11 -21.29 7.47
N LYS A 270 3.27 -21.05 8.47
CA LYS A 270 2.06 -20.23 8.40
C LYS A 270 2.15 -19.11 9.42
N LEU A 271 1.80 -17.91 9.03
CA LEU A 271 1.69 -16.78 9.93
C LEU A 271 0.26 -16.69 10.45
N LYS A 272 0.10 -16.71 11.76
CA LYS A 272 -1.18 -16.47 12.42
C LYS A 272 -1.14 -15.16 13.18
N GLY A 273 -2.20 -14.37 13.09
CA GLY A 273 -2.33 -13.15 13.88
C GLY A 273 -2.52 -13.51 15.37
N TYR A 274 -1.77 -12.88 16.25
CA TYR A 274 -1.87 -13.15 17.69
C TYR A 274 -3.21 -12.69 18.29
N ASN A 275 -3.75 -11.54 17.83
CA ASN A 275 -5.03 -10.98 18.28
C ASN A 275 -5.85 -10.45 17.09
N SER A 276 -5.96 -11.19 15.99
CA SER A 276 -6.64 -10.70 14.80
C SER A 276 -8.15 -10.55 15.02
N THR A 277 -8.55 -9.41 15.57
CA THR A 277 -9.93 -8.89 15.45
C THR A 277 -10.19 -8.24 14.10
N ASN A 278 -9.14 -8.03 13.31
CA ASN A 278 -9.20 -7.39 12.00
C ASN A 278 -9.41 -8.45 10.91
N ASN A 279 -10.45 -8.26 10.11
CA ASN A 279 -10.74 -9.06 8.90
C ASN A 279 -9.69 -8.86 7.76
N CYS A 280 -8.49 -8.38 8.08
CA CYS A 280 -7.41 -8.22 7.11
C CYS A 280 -6.68 -9.54 6.94
N ILE A 281 -6.66 -10.05 5.72
CA ILE A 281 -5.96 -11.31 5.38
C ILE A 281 -4.48 -11.10 5.06
N TYR A 282 -4.06 -9.86 4.87
CA TYR A 282 -2.70 -9.46 4.48
C TYR A 282 -1.84 -9.18 5.71
N VAL A 283 -0.60 -9.67 5.68
CA VAL A 283 0.39 -9.43 6.75
C VAL A 283 1.07 -8.09 6.53
N LYS A 284 1.12 -7.27 7.56
CA LYS A 284 1.75 -5.94 7.56
C LYS A 284 3.02 -5.94 8.41
N SER A 285 3.92 -5.02 8.11
CA SER A 285 5.06 -4.71 8.98
C SER A 285 4.56 -4.27 10.36
N GLN A 286 5.23 -4.68 11.42
CA GLN A 286 4.90 -4.49 12.83
C GLN A 286 3.72 -5.35 13.34
N ASP A 287 3.18 -6.24 12.51
CA ASP A 287 2.17 -7.19 13.01
C ASP A 287 2.77 -8.16 14.02
N ARG A 288 1.96 -8.47 15.07
CA ARG A 288 2.26 -9.56 16.01
C ARG A 288 1.75 -10.86 15.45
N ILE A 289 2.67 -11.78 15.25
CA ILE A 289 2.44 -13.05 14.57
C ILE A 289 2.86 -14.23 15.42
N ILE A 290 2.29 -15.38 15.11
CA ILE A 290 2.76 -16.71 15.53
C ILE A 290 3.19 -17.45 14.27
N LEU A 291 4.40 -18.01 14.30
CA LEU A 291 4.91 -18.88 13.25
C LEU A 291 4.54 -20.32 13.56
N GLN A 292 3.61 -20.87 12.80
CA GLN A 292 3.14 -22.25 12.94
C GLN A 292 3.59 -23.10 11.75
N ILE A 293 3.93 -24.35 12.02
CA ILE A 293 4.25 -25.35 11.00
C ILE A 293 3.28 -26.55 11.12
N SER A 294 3.28 -27.44 10.13
CA SER A 294 2.42 -28.64 10.15
C SER A 294 2.62 -29.45 11.44
N GLY A 295 1.55 -30.10 11.92
CA GLY A 295 1.53 -30.83 13.19
C GLY A 295 1.38 -29.89 14.40
N ASN A 296 0.84 -28.68 14.19
CA ASN A 296 0.58 -27.65 15.20
C ASN A 296 1.81 -27.19 15.98
N LYS A 297 3.02 -27.42 15.49
CA LYS A 297 4.23 -26.95 16.12
C LYS A 297 4.41 -25.45 15.87
N ILE A 298 4.85 -24.74 16.91
CA ILE A 298 4.95 -23.28 16.96
C ILE A 298 6.39 -22.87 17.28
N LEU A 299 6.89 -21.85 16.60
CA LEU A 299 8.20 -21.27 16.86
C LEU A 299 8.18 -20.50 18.17
N ARG A 300 9.05 -20.88 19.09
CA ARG A 300 9.20 -20.30 20.44
C ARG A 300 10.62 -19.84 20.69
N SER A 301 10.79 -18.77 21.45
CA SER A 301 12.05 -18.44 22.09
C SER A 301 11.80 -18.24 23.59
N HIS A 302 12.70 -18.76 24.41
CA HIS A 302 12.66 -18.63 25.88
C HIS A 302 14.07 -18.24 26.40
N GLU A 303 14.16 -17.85 27.66
CA GLU A 303 15.41 -17.30 28.22
C GLU A 303 16.50 -18.34 28.45
N LEU A 304 16.34 -19.58 27.98
CA LEU A 304 17.40 -20.60 28.06
C LEU A 304 18.48 -20.31 27.02
N GLU A 305 19.75 -20.38 27.45
CA GLU A 305 20.90 -20.11 26.58
C GLU A 305 21.78 -21.35 26.43
N PHE A 306 22.11 -21.70 25.20
CA PHE A 306 23.03 -22.76 24.84
C PHE A 306 24.34 -22.20 24.30
N ASN A 307 25.43 -22.98 24.47
CA ASN A 307 26.76 -22.55 24.05
C ASN A 307 27.18 -23.19 22.72
N LEU A 308 27.63 -22.35 21.78
CA LEU A 308 28.28 -22.74 20.54
C LEU A 308 29.53 -21.89 20.34
N ASN A 309 30.70 -22.56 20.09
CA ASN A 309 31.97 -21.89 19.82
C ASN A 309 32.28 -20.79 20.86
N ASP A 310 32.17 -21.11 22.15
CA ASP A 310 32.44 -20.25 23.32
C ASP A 310 31.55 -18.99 23.41
N LYS A 311 30.42 -18.99 22.70
CA LYS A 311 29.40 -17.94 22.78
C LYS A 311 28.07 -18.51 23.23
N SER A 312 27.36 -17.74 24.05
CA SER A 312 26.02 -18.08 24.52
C SER A 312 24.96 -17.48 23.60
N PHE A 313 23.90 -18.25 23.29
CA PHE A 313 22.80 -17.89 22.42
C PHE A 313 21.48 -18.31 23.05
N GLN A 314 20.47 -17.44 22.98
CA GLN A 314 19.13 -17.76 23.46
C GLN A 314 18.47 -18.79 22.52
N GLU A 315 17.92 -19.85 23.10
CA GLU A 315 17.36 -20.96 22.36
C GLU A 315 16.07 -20.58 21.58
N VAL A 316 15.98 -21.07 20.34
CA VAL A 316 14.78 -21.03 19.52
C VAL A 316 14.41 -22.45 19.12
N VAL A 317 13.15 -22.82 19.33
CA VAL A 317 12.65 -24.19 19.19
C VAL A 317 11.25 -24.21 18.56
N CYS A 318 10.82 -25.39 18.14
CA CYS A 318 9.42 -25.67 17.91
C CYS A 318 8.82 -26.54 19.01
N HIS A 319 7.60 -26.21 19.44
CA HIS A 319 6.84 -26.95 20.44
C HIS A 319 5.36 -27.10 20.01
N ASP A 320 4.64 -27.96 20.66
CA ASP A 320 3.21 -28.23 20.47
C ASP A 320 2.37 -28.03 21.75
N GLU A 321 2.92 -27.28 22.71
CA GLU A 321 2.28 -26.94 23.96
C GLU A 321 1.31 -25.74 23.77
N ARG A 322 0.69 -25.29 24.87
CA ARG A 322 -0.15 -24.09 24.90
C ARG A 322 0.63 -22.85 24.43
N ILE A 323 0.01 -22.07 23.55
CA ILE A 323 0.52 -20.78 23.08
C ILE A 323 0.62 -19.79 24.25
N GLY A 324 1.72 -19.06 24.33
CA GLY A 324 1.99 -18.04 25.34
C GLY A 324 2.86 -16.91 24.80
N GLY A 325 3.24 -15.96 25.65
CA GLY A 325 4.01 -14.78 25.26
C GLY A 325 5.37 -15.06 24.62
N ASN A 326 5.94 -16.24 24.88
CA ASN A 326 7.22 -16.67 24.28
C ASN A 326 7.06 -17.17 22.82
N ASP A 327 5.85 -17.21 22.30
CA ASP A 327 5.52 -17.64 20.93
C ASP A 327 5.20 -16.46 20.02
N GLU A 328 5.16 -15.27 20.61
CA GLU A 328 4.86 -14.03 19.88
C GLU A 328 6.11 -13.45 19.23
N TRP A 329 5.95 -13.13 17.95
CA TRP A 329 6.95 -12.47 17.14
C TRP A 329 6.39 -11.24 16.47
N ILE A 330 7.22 -10.26 16.18
CA ILE A 330 6.89 -9.06 15.41
C ILE A 330 7.61 -9.19 14.08
N ILE A 331 6.88 -9.08 12.97
CA ILE A 331 7.45 -9.08 11.63
C ILE A 331 7.76 -7.63 11.23
N GLU A 332 8.97 -7.38 10.73
CA GLU A 332 9.43 -6.05 10.32
C GLU A 332 9.87 -6.10 8.85
N LEU A 333 9.28 -5.23 8.00
CA LEU A 333 9.73 -5.04 6.62
C LEU A 333 11.03 -4.23 6.61
N ILE A 334 12.03 -4.71 5.87
CA ILE A 334 13.35 -4.07 5.75
C ILE A 334 13.52 -3.55 4.32
N HIS A 335 13.68 -2.25 4.18
CA HIS A 335 13.83 -1.54 2.91
C HIS A 335 15.27 -1.47 2.42
#